data_23d2d5ab33e5fb70a333cd1a1bf44cd3
#
_entry.id   23d2d5ab33e5fb70a333cd1a1bf44cd3
#
_cell.length_a   1.000
_cell.length_b   1.000
_cell.length_c   1.000
_cell.angle_alpha   90.00
_cell.angle_beta   90.00
_cell.angle_gamma   90.00
#
_symmetry.space_group_name_H-M   'P 1'
#
loop_
_entity.id
_entity.type
_entity.pdbx_description
1 polymer ?
#
loop_
_entity_poly.entity_id
_entity_poly.type
_entity_poly.pdbx_seq_one_letter_code
_entity_poly.pdbx_strand_id
1 'polypeptide(L)'
;MKNTTFTLFILLISLMSKAQESSPLEISGYADAYWKYDFAKQENIKTYFANDHNSISLGMLGLGLKKTTGKAVFVGELAFGPRGQYLSLPNGDERTDDKGNSFHIQNLYASYNFTDHLNVTAGYMGTFVGYEVISPVPDFHYSTSYLFGAGPFQNAGIKATYAFSQKVSLMAGLFNDWNVYRDLNGVSHFGAQLAVEPIAGLKTYLNFLTGSSAGGENNYSSGTLVDFVASYEVSSKFNLAVNAADYTFKSDGGYYGAALYPQYNITDNVAVGLRGEYFKNKDIKSEDGAGDIPGAELTAFTLSAKLKYGGLVLIPELRMDHDNQKGFLKSDGITATTQASQASIAFVYSF
;
A
#
# COMPACT_ATOMS: atom_id res chain seq x y z
N MET A 1 -14.90 4.61 52.84
CA MET A 1 -14.57 3.46 51.98
C MET A 1 -14.19 3.79 50.51
N LYS A 2 -14.26 5.07 50.07
CA LYS A 2 -13.90 5.44 48.66
C LYS A 2 -12.40 5.67 48.42
N ASN A 3 -11.60 5.89 49.44
CA ASN A 3 -10.16 6.22 49.29
C ASN A 3 -9.23 5.00 49.25
N THR A 4 -9.66 3.86 49.77
CA THR A 4 -8.88 2.62 49.81
C THR A 4 -8.77 1.91 48.47
N THR A 5 -9.81 2.01 47.61
CA THR A 5 -9.85 1.40 46.32
C THR A 5 -8.94 2.11 45.31
N PHE A 6 -8.82 3.43 45.44
CA PHE A 6 -7.95 4.22 44.55
C PHE A 6 -6.46 4.02 44.85
N THR A 7 -6.13 3.89 46.14
CA THR A 7 -4.75 3.61 46.59
C THR A 7 -4.29 2.21 46.20
N LEU A 8 -5.18 1.22 46.17
CA LEU A 8 -4.87 -0.14 45.73
C LEU A 8 -4.60 -0.20 44.21
N PHE A 9 -5.31 0.63 43.42
CA PHE A 9 -5.10 0.70 41.97
C PHE A 9 -3.76 1.35 41.63
N ILE A 10 -3.34 2.38 42.38
CA ILE A 10 -2.02 3.04 42.20
C ILE A 10 -0.90 2.09 42.64
N LEU A 11 -1.11 1.30 43.71
CA LEU A 11 -0.11 0.33 44.19
C LEU A 11 0.08 -0.85 43.20
N LEU A 12 -0.99 -1.28 42.51
CA LEU A 12 -0.92 -2.31 41.45
C LEU A 12 -0.16 -1.82 40.21
N ILE A 13 -0.26 -0.54 39.88
CA ILE A 13 0.49 0.06 38.77
C ILE A 13 1.98 0.18 39.09
N SER A 14 2.34 0.45 40.36
CA SER A 14 3.74 0.58 40.77
C SER A 14 4.48 -0.76 40.91
N LEU A 15 3.78 -1.88 41.04
CA LEU A 15 4.40 -3.22 41.09
C LEU A 15 4.73 -3.80 39.70
N MET A 16 4.28 -3.15 38.62
CA MET A 16 4.59 -3.57 37.24
C MET A 16 5.88 -2.93 36.68
N SER A 17 6.57 -2.07 37.43
CA SER A 17 7.86 -1.52 37.00
C SER A 17 9.04 -2.47 37.28
N LYS A 18 8.97 -3.71 36.83
CA LYS A 18 10.20 -4.45 36.51
C LYS A 18 10.84 -3.75 35.31
N ALA A 19 12.15 -3.51 35.39
CA ALA A 19 12.90 -2.95 34.26
C ALA A 19 12.58 -3.79 33.00
N GLN A 20 11.66 -3.29 32.19
CA GLN A 20 11.27 -3.90 30.92
C GLN A 20 12.47 -3.71 29.99
N GLU A 21 13.03 -4.78 29.47
CA GLU A 21 14.07 -4.69 28.46
C GLU A 21 13.56 -3.81 27.31
N SER A 22 14.23 -2.70 27.10
CA SER A 22 13.87 -1.72 26.09
C SER A 22 14.97 -1.67 25.05
N SER A 23 14.65 -1.99 23.80
CA SER A 23 15.57 -1.79 22.69
C SER A 23 15.88 -0.29 22.52
N PRO A 24 16.99 0.09 21.89
CA PRO A 24 17.21 1.46 21.43
C PRO A 24 16.03 1.97 20.58
N LEU A 25 15.87 3.28 20.49
CA LEU A 25 14.97 3.88 19.50
C LEU A 25 15.56 3.66 18.10
N GLU A 26 14.84 2.97 17.24
CA GLU A 26 15.19 2.79 15.84
C GLU A 26 14.69 4.01 15.06
N ILE A 27 15.56 4.65 14.31
CA ILE A 27 15.25 5.77 13.42
C ILE A 27 15.59 5.33 12.03
N SER A 28 14.67 5.52 11.09
CA SER A 28 14.86 5.25 9.67
C SER A 28 14.37 6.43 8.84
N GLY A 29 14.90 6.56 7.64
CA GLY A 29 14.45 7.61 6.76
C GLY A 29 14.72 7.26 5.30
N TYR A 30 13.97 7.89 4.42
CA TYR A 30 14.16 7.78 2.98
C TYR A 30 13.72 9.06 2.27
N ALA A 31 14.30 9.27 1.10
CA ALA A 31 13.90 10.34 0.19
C ALA A 31 14.03 9.84 -1.25
N ASP A 32 13.13 10.29 -2.11
CA ASP A 32 13.19 9.97 -3.52
C ASP A 32 12.89 11.18 -4.43
N ALA A 33 13.51 11.14 -5.59
CA ALA A 33 13.27 12.03 -6.71
C ALA A 33 13.29 11.24 -8.01
N TYR A 34 12.60 11.73 -9.03
CA TYR A 34 12.52 11.04 -10.29
C TYR A 34 12.47 12.00 -11.47
N TRP A 35 12.79 11.47 -12.66
CA TRP A 35 12.48 12.05 -13.95
C TRP A 35 11.73 11.02 -14.78
N LYS A 36 10.67 11.45 -15.48
CA LYS A 36 9.85 10.60 -16.36
C LYS A 36 9.64 11.30 -17.69
N TYR A 37 9.70 10.55 -18.77
CA TYR A 37 9.42 11.00 -20.12
C TYR A 37 8.43 10.07 -20.80
N ASP A 38 7.23 10.57 -21.07
CA ASP A 38 6.25 9.90 -21.92
C ASP A 38 6.60 10.18 -23.38
N PHE A 39 6.66 9.15 -24.22
CA PHE A 39 7.09 9.29 -25.62
C PHE A 39 6.07 10.02 -26.51
N ALA A 40 4.81 10.07 -26.08
CA ALA A 40 3.81 10.94 -26.72
C ALA A 40 3.87 12.40 -26.23
N LYS A 41 4.77 12.75 -25.29
CA LYS A 41 4.88 14.07 -24.66
C LYS A 41 3.60 14.49 -23.94
N GLN A 42 2.88 13.54 -23.39
CA GLN A 42 1.67 13.70 -22.61
C GLN A 42 1.85 13.02 -21.25
N GLU A 43 1.02 13.34 -20.28
CA GLU A 43 0.97 12.63 -19.00
C GLU A 43 -0.01 11.44 -19.10
N ASN A 44 0.28 10.47 -19.97
CA ASN A 44 -0.64 9.40 -20.29
C ASN A 44 -0.73 8.36 -19.17
N ILE A 45 0.40 7.81 -18.76
CA ILE A 45 0.44 6.77 -17.74
C ILE A 45 0.44 7.46 -16.36
N LYS A 46 -0.75 7.53 -15.77
CA LYS A 46 -0.98 8.08 -14.44
C LYS A 46 -1.09 6.92 -13.45
N THR A 47 0.06 6.46 -12.99
CA THR A 47 0.10 5.62 -11.81
C THR A 47 0.03 6.52 -10.58
N TYR A 48 -0.29 5.99 -9.43
CA TYR A 48 -0.58 6.81 -8.26
C TYR A 48 0.56 7.77 -7.87
N PHE A 49 1.79 7.43 -8.28
CA PHE A 49 3.00 8.22 -8.09
C PHE A 49 3.72 8.44 -9.42
N ALA A 50 4.68 9.38 -9.45
CA ALA A 50 5.53 9.65 -10.59
C ALA A 50 4.74 10.07 -11.84
N ASN A 51 3.87 11.06 -11.71
CA ASN A 51 2.98 11.49 -12.80
C ASN A 51 3.58 12.59 -13.68
N ASP A 52 4.54 13.38 -13.19
CA ASP A 52 5.05 14.56 -13.90
C ASP A 52 5.86 14.16 -15.15
N HIS A 53 5.52 14.77 -16.28
CA HIS A 53 6.21 14.55 -17.53
C HIS A 53 7.38 15.53 -17.72
N ASN A 54 8.54 15.00 -18.11
CA ASN A 54 9.75 15.74 -18.47
C ASN A 54 10.18 16.77 -17.42
N SER A 55 10.04 16.42 -16.17
CA SER A 55 10.43 17.20 -15.00
C SER A 55 11.30 16.37 -14.07
N ILE A 56 12.27 17.00 -13.40
CA ILE A 56 12.92 16.43 -12.24
C ILE A 56 12.02 16.73 -11.05
N SER A 57 11.31 15.72 -10.57
CA SER A 57 10.27 15.88 -9.56
C SER A 57 10.65 15.17 -8.28
N LEU A 58 10.22 15.74 -7.16
CA LEU A 58 10.35 15.10 -5.85
C LEU A 58 9.25 14.06 -5.70
N GLY A 59 9.58 12.91 -5.12
CA GLY A 59 8.62 11.94 -4.66
C GLY A 59 8.17 12.25 -3.23
N MET A 60 8.91 11.78 -2.25
CA MET A 60 8.63 12.03 -0.83
C MET A 60 9.89 11.94 0.03
N LEU A 61 9.76 12.49 1.24
CA LEU A 61 10.68 12.24 2.34
C LEU A 61 9.90 11.50 3.43
N GLY A 62 10.38 10.33 3.87
CA GLY A 62 9.83 9.58 4.98
C GLY A 62 10.76 9.60 6.18
N LEU A 63 10.18 9.68 7.38
CA LEU A 63 10.89 9.58 8.67
C LEU A 63 10.14 8.60 9.56
N GLY A 64 10.80 7.48 9.91
CA GLY A 64 10.26 6.42 10.72
C GLY A 64 10.90 6.36 12.10
N LEU A 65 10.08 6.10 13.11
CA LEU A 65 10.47 5.83 14.50
C LEU A 65 9.87 4.50 14.94
N LYS A 66 10.69 3.63 15.52
CA LYS A 66 10.20 2.39 16.12
C LYS A 66 10.82 2.19 17.49
N LYS A 67 10.00 1.87 18.48
CA LYS A 67 10.42 1.61 19.86
C LYS A 67 9.79 0.33 20.37
N THR A 68 10.64 -0.58 20.84
CA THR A 68 10.19 -1.79 21.53
C THR A 68 10.50 -1.66 23.04
N THR A 69 9.52 -1.96 23.87
CA THR A 69 9.64 -1.97 25.34
C THR A 69 8.93 -3.21 25.86
N GLY A 70 9.70 -4.22 26.23
CA GLY A 70 9.16 -5.53 26.60
C GLY A 70 8.29 -6.11 25.47
N LYS A 71 7.00 -6.35 25.75
CA LYS A 71 6.03 -6.89 24.80
C LYS A 71 5.32 -5.83 23.92
N ALA A 72 5.58 -4.55 24.19
CA ALA A 72 4.96 -3.43 23.48
C ALA A 72 5.88 -2.92 22.37
N VAL A 73 5.30 -2.60 21.21
CA VAL A 73 5.98 -1.95 20.09
C VAL A 73 5.19 -0.71 19.70
N PHE A 74 5.87 0.40 19.55
CA PHE A 74 5.35 1.62 18.98
C PHE A 74 6.00 1.87 17.63
N VAL A 75 5.21 2.28 16.64
CA VAL A 75 5.68 2.72 15.31
C VAL A 75 5.01 4.04 14.97
N GLY A 76 5.85 5.02 14.59
CA GLY A 76 5.41 6.28 14.00
C GLY A 76 6.20 6.53 12.72
N GLU A 77 5.51 6.84 11.62
CA GLU A 77 6.12 7.18 10.35
C GLU A 77 5.40 8.36 9.72
N LEU A 78 6.18 9.35 9.35
CA LEU A 78 5.72 10.58 8.73
C LEU A 78 6.26 10.65 7.31
N ALA A 79 5.46 11.19 6.40
CA ALA A 79 5.85 11.47 5.03
C ALA A 79 5.60 12.93 4.66
N PHE A 80 6.45 13.48 3.85
CA PHE A 80 6.40 14.85 3.31
C PHE A 80 6.59 14.80 1.81
N GLY A 81 6.01 15.75 1.10
CA GLY A 81 6.16 15.89 -0.34
C GLY A 81 5.00 15.33 -1.16
N PRO A 82 5.07 15.41 -2.51
CA PRO A 82 3.94 15.12 -3.41
C PRO A 82 3.33 13.74 -3.25
N ARG A 83 4.14 12.70 -3.09
CA ARG A 83 3.67 11.32 -2.87
C ARG A 83 2.84 11.22 -1.57
N GLY A 84 3.25 11.90 -0.51
CA GLY A 84 2.47 12.04 0.71
C GLY A 84 1.19 12.87 0.52
N GLN A 85 1.27 14.02 -0.17
CA GLN A 85 0.14 14.92 -0.39
C GLN A 85 -0.99 14.28 -1.19
N TYR A 86 -0.68 13.58 -2.28
CA TYR A 86 -1.71 12.99 -3.15
C TYR A 86 -2.41 11.81 -2.50
N LEU A 87 -1.78 11.17 -1.53
CA LEU A 87 -2.35 10.02 -0.81
C LEU A 87 -2.84 10.37 0.58
N SER A 88 -2.49 11.53 1.10
CA SER A 88 -3.14 12.06 2.29
C SER A 88 -4.54 12.48 1.91
N LEU A 89 -5.46 11.55 2.01
CA LEU A 89 -6.83 11.99 2.12
C LEU A 89 -6.92 12.79 3.41
N PRO A 90 -7.23 14.10 3.32
CA PRO A 90 -7.27 14.95 4.49
C PRO A 90 -8.39 14.44 5.38
N ASN A 91 -8.07 13.58 6.32
CA ASN A 91 -8.99 13.06 7.32
C ASN A 91 -10.34 12.56 6.77
N GLY A 92 -10.32 12.10 5.52
CA GLY A 92 -11.32 11.33 4.81
C GLY A 92 -12.65 12.03 4.60
N ASP A 93 -13.55 11.94 5.53
CA ASP A 93 -14.96 12.18 5.28
C ASP A 93 -15.41 13.65 5.34
N GLU A 94 -14.61 14.57 5.84
CA GLU A 94 -15.13 15.89 6.23
C GLU A 94 -14.57 17.09 5.45
N ARG A 95 -13.53 16.97 4.62
CA ARG A 95 -12.82 18.16 4.20
C ARG A 95 -12.35 18.16 2.77
N THR A 96 -12.97 19.03 2.00
CA THR A 96 -12.56 19.39 0.63
C THR A 96 -11.56 20.55 0.56
N ASP A 97 -11.20 21.17 1.68
CA ASP A 97 -10.50 22.45 1.74
C ASP A 97 -9.06 22.38 2.27
N ASP A 98 -8.57 21.22 2.66
CA ASP A 98 -7.19 21.05 3.15
C ASP A 98 -6.16 20.98 2.01
N LYS A 99 -6.12 22.05 1.22
CA LYS A 99 -5.37 22.13 -0.05
C LYS A 99 -3.89 22.41 0.12
N GLY A 100 -3.35 22.42 1.31
CA GLY A 100 -1.99 22.91 1.53
C GLY A 100 -1.10 22.02 2.39
N ASN A 101 -1.55 20.86 2.81
CA ASN A 101 -0.79 20.04 3.72
C ASN A 101 0.17 19.11 2.97
N SER A 102 1.49 19.35 3.11
CA SER A 102 2.54 18.49 2.57
C SER A 102 2.96 17.35 3.52
N PHE A 103 2.25 17.22 4.61
CA PHE A 103 2.52 16.29 5.69
C PHE A 103 1.49 15.16 5.69
N HIS A 104 1.95 13.93 5.90
CA HIS A 104 1.12 12.74 5.99
C HIS A 104 1.62 11.78 7.05
N ILE A 105 0.73 11.25 7.87
CA ILE A 105 1.02 10.14 8.77
C ILE A 105 0.86 8.85 7.98
N GLN A 106 1.97 8.13 7.75
CA GLN A 106 1.95 6.83 7.08
C GLN A 106 1.64 5.70 8.06
N ASN A 107 2.27 5.74 9.23
CA ASN A 107 2.05 4.77 10.28
C ASN A 107 2.01 5.49 11.63
N LEU A 108 1.02 5.19 12.44
CA LEU A 108 0.94 5.60 13.84
C LEU A 108 0.15 4.53 14.60
N TYR A 109 0.85 3.54 15.10
CA TYR A 109 0.21 2.44 15.81
C TYR A 109 1.05 1.92 16.98
N ALA A 110 0.38 1.24 17.88
CA ALA A 110 1.01 0.43 18.90
C ALA A 110 0.56 -1.02 18.78
N SER A 111 1.46 -1.95 19.09
CA SER A 111 1.14 -3.37 19.17
C SER A 111 1.64 -3.99 20.47
N TYR A 112 0.97 -5.06 20.91
CA TYR A 112 1.32 -5.76 22.13
C TYR A 112 1.24 -7.27 21.93
N ASN A 113 2.32 -7.97 22.30
CA ASN A 113 2.38 -9.42 22.29
C ASN A 113 1.81 -9.97 23.60
N PHE A 114 0.53 -10.34 23.63
CA PHE A 114 -0.12 -10.93 24.80
C PHE A 114 0.51 -12.27 25.16
N THR A 115 0.77 -13.08 24.15
CA THR A 115 1.50 -14.34 24.24
C THR A 115 2.52 -14.43 23.09
N ASP A 116 3.28 -15.51 23.01
CA ASP A 116 4.19 -15.80 21.91
C ASP A 116 3.43 -16.05 20.59
N HIS A 117 2.12 -16.31 20.68
CA HIS A 117 1.25 -16.60 19.54
C HIS A 117 0.26 -15.48 19.21
N LEU A 118 -0.09 -14.62 20.19
CA LEU A 118 -1.12 -13.61 20.02
C LEU A 118 -0.54 -12.19 20.09
N ASN A 119 -0.64 -11.46 19.00
CA ASN A 119 -0.36 -10.04 18.89
C ASN A 119 -1.64 -9.26 18.65
N VAL A 120 -1.80 -8.10 19.28
CA VAL A 120 -2.85 -7.13 18.97
C VAL A 120 -2.21 -5.81 18.60
N THR A 121 -2.67 -5.22 17.51
CA THR A 121 -2.19 -3.93 16.99
C THR A 121 -3.37 -2.98 16.84
N ALA A 122 -3.20 -1.73 17.28
CA ALA A 122 -4.21 -0.69 17.15
C ALA A 122 -3.57 0.63 16.69
N GLY A 123 -4.25 1.35 15.80
CA GLY A 123 -3.83 2.63 15.26
C GLY A 123 -4.03 2.73 13.75
N TYR A 124 -3.27 3.61 13.12
CA TYR A 124 -3.24 3.83 11.67
C TYR A 124 -2.00 3.14 11.10
N MET A 125 -2.19 2.27 10.14
CA MET A 125 -1.13 1.39 9.65
C MET A 125 -1.26 1.13 8.14
N GLY A 126 -0.14 0.80 7.50
CA GLY A 126 -0.16 0.30 6.13
C GLY A 126 -1.12 -0.87 5.99
N THR A 127 -1.79 -0.94 4.85
CA THR A 127 -2.76 -2.00 4.55
C THR A 127 -2.11 -3.38 4.59
N PHE A 128 -2.93 -4.39 4.83
CA PHE A 128 -2.55 -5.81 4.69
C PHE A 128 -2.92 -6.39 3.32
N VAL A 129 -3.49 -5.56 2.43
CA VAL A 129 -3.93 -5.91 1.07
C VAL A 129 -2.89 -5.48 0.07
N GLY A 130 -2.68 -6.28 -0.98
CA GLY A 130 -1.78 -5.95 -2.09
C GLY A 130 -0.32 -6.28 -1.84
N TYR A 131 0.48 -6.19 -2.90
CA TYR A 131 1.91 -6.50 -2.91
C TYR A 131 2.79 -5.25 -2.82
N GLU A 132 2.45 -4.21 -3.59
CA GLU A 132 3.17 -2.93 -3.60
C GLU A 132 2.78 -2.05 -2.42
N VAL A 133 3.65 -1.13 -2.03
CA VAL A 133 3.43 -0.20 -0.91
C VAL A 133 3.71 1.25 -1.31
N ILE A 134 3.38 2.19 -0.43
CA ILE A 134 3.58 3.64 -0.69
C ILE A 134 5.06 4.00 -0.80
N SER A 135 5.88 3.50 0.14
CA SER A 135 7.33 3.78 0.13
C SER A 135 8.01 3.12 -1.07
N PRO A 136 8.84 3.83 -1.85
CA PRO A 136 9.56 3.25 -2.98
C PRO A 136 10.72 2.32 -2.57
N VAL A 137 11.06 2.27 -1.28
CA VAL A 137 12.23 1.51 -0.80
C VAL A 137 12.07 0.01 -0.97
N PRO A 138 10.96 -0.64 -0.52
CA PRO A 138 10.78 -2.07 -0.68
C PRO A 138 10.30 -2.47 -2.08
N ASP A 139 9.63 -1.58 -2.82
CA ASP A 139 9.12 -1.90 -4.15
C ASP A 139 10.25 -2.09 -5.15
N PHE A 140 10.13 -3.06 -6.06
CA PHE A 140 11.14 -3.28 -7.11
C PHE A 140 11.03 -2.25 -8.23
N HIS A 141 9.83 -1.97 -8.69
CA HIS A 141 9.51 -0.96 -9.70
C HIS A 141 9.25 0.39 -9.03
N TYR A 142 9.60 1.48 -9.69
CA TYR A 142 9.32 2.81 -9.16
C TYR A 142 7.88 3.26 -9.45
N SER A 143 7.38 2.99 -10.66
CA SER A 143 5.96 3.18 -10.96
C SER A 143 5.12 2.05 -10.36
N THR A 144 3.95 2.38 -9.88
CA THR A 144 3.04 1.40 -9.26
C THR A 144 2.13 0.72 -10.28
N SER A 145 1.57 -0.43 -9.93
CA SER A 145 0.54 -1.11 -10.70
C SER A 145 -0.81 -0.37 -10.62
N TYR A 146 -1.72 -0.67 -11.52
CA TYR A 146 -3.12 -0.24 -11.43
C TYR A 146 -3.82 -0.90 -10.24
N LEU A 147 -3.50 -2.17 -9.95
CA LEU A 147 -4.00 -2.87 -8.76
C LEU A 147 -3.66 -2.13 -7.47
N PHE A 148 -2.42 -1.65 -7.32
CA PHE A 148 -2.03 -0.85 -6.17
C PHE A 148 -2.89 0.42 -6.08
N GLY A 149 -3.03 1.15 -7.19
CA GLY A 149 -3.79 2.40 -7.23
C GLY A 149 -5.29 2.25 -6.92
N ALA A 150 -5.85 1.07 -7.16
CA ALA A 150 -7.27 0.79 -6.96
C ALA A 150 -7.59 0.24 -5.55
N GLY A 151 -6.59 -0.24 -4.81
CA GLY A 151 -6.75 -0.83 -3.48
C GLY A 151 -6.64 0.17 -2.32
N PRO A 152 -6.85 -0.29 -1.08
CA PRO A 152 -6.53 0.49 0.10
C PRO A 152 -5.01 0.64 0.25
N PHE A 153 -4.55 1.80 0.75
CA PHE A 153 -3.15 2.03 1.10
C PHE A 153 -2.91 1.86 2.59
N GLN A 154 -3.90 2.24 3.39
CA GLN A 154 -3.79 2.32 4.85
C GLN A 154 -5.12 2.01 5.51
N ASN A 155 -5.04 1.49 6.73
CA ASN A 155 -6.20 1.15 7.54
C ASN A 155 -6.02 1.70 8.97
N ALA A 156 -6.99 2.45 9.46
CA ALA A 156 -7.12 2.79 10.87
C ALA A 156 -8.02 1.77 11.55
N GLY A 157 -7.58 1.19 12.68
CA GLY A 157 -8.39 0.19 13.36
C GLY A 157 -7.64 -0.61 14.40
N ILE A 158 -8.22 -1.75 14.74
CA ILE A 158 -7.65 -2.74 15.66
C ILE A 158 -7.65 -4.12 14.99
N LYS A 159 -6.53 -4.83 15.07
CA LYS A 159 -6.40 -6.18 14.56
C LYS A 159 -5.70 -7.09 15.57
N ALA A 160 -6.09 -8.34 15.58
CA ALA A 160 -5.44 -9.41 16.32
C ALA A 160 -4.84 -10.42 15.32
N THR A 161 -3.61 -10.83 15.55
CA THR A 161 -2.93 -11.85 14.75
C THR A 161 -2.58 -13.02 15.65
N TYR A 162 -3.02 -14.21 15.27
CA TYR A 162 -2.70 -15.45 15.96
C TYR A 162 -1.82 -16.36 15.10
N ALA A 163 -0.64 -16.69 15.59
CA ALA A 163 0.29 -17.62 14.96
C ALA A 163 0.01 -19.05 15.43
N PHE A 164 -0.58 -19.88 14.57
CA PHE A 164 -0.78 -21.31 14.84
C PHE A 164 0.55 -22.08 14.84
N SER A 165 1.48 -21.62 14.04
CA SER A 165 2.85 -22.13 13.94
C SER A 165 3.74 -21.04 13.34
N GLN A 166 5.03 -21.34 13.16
CA GLN A 166 5.96 -20.46 12.42
C GLN A 166 5.59 -20.28 10.94
N LYS A 167 4.72 -21.14 10.41
CA LYS A 167 4.33 -21.18 8.98
C LYS A 167 2.89 -20.77 8.71
N VAL A 168 2.05 -20.65 9.74
CA VAL A 168 0.62 -20.35 9.56
C VAL A 168 0.18 -19.35 10.60
N SER A 169 -0.39 -18.25 10.16
CA SER A 169 -1.05 -17.28 11.02
C SER A 169 -2.36 -16.77 10.43
N LEU A 170 -3.27 -16.36 11.30
CA LEU A 170 -4.52 -15.71 10.94
C LEU A 170 -4.60 -14.36 11.64
N MET A 171 -4.89 -13.33 10.88
CA MET A 171 -5.23 -12.00 11.37
C MET A 171 -6.72 -11.76 11.14
N ALA A 172 -7.37 -11.11 12.10
CA ALA A 172 -8.70 -10.53 11.95
C ALA A 172 -8.74 -9.17 12.63
N GLY A 173 -9.52 -8.24 12.06
CA GLY A 173 -9.58 -6.87 12.57
C GLY A 173 -10.83 -6.11 12.15
N LEU A 174 -11.05 -5.02 12.87
CA LEU A 174 -12.09 -4.04 12.61
C LEU A 174 -11.44 -2.71 12.26
N PHE A 175 -11.90 -2.08 11.21
CA PHE A 175 -11.27 -0.92 10.61
C PHE A 175 -12.31 0.15 10.26
N ASN A 176 -11.82 1.36 10.14
CA ASN A 176 -12.50 2.48 9.50
C ASN A 176 -12.55 2.28 7.97
N ASP A 177 -13.15 3.21 7.28
CA ASP A 177 -13.04 3.37 5.83
C ASP A 177 -11.57 3.42 5.38
N TRP A 178 -11.31 3.12 4.10
CA TRP A 178 -9.95 3.11 3.57
C TRP A 178 -9.29 4.48 3.63
N ASN A 179 -8.03 4.52 4.02
CA ASN A 179 -7.16 5.69 3.97
C ASN A 179 -7.59 6.86 4.87
N VAL A 180 -8.45 6.67 5.85
CA VAL A 180 -8.93 7.72 6.74
C VAL A 180 -8.43 7.53 8.17
N TYR A 181 -8.09 8.63 8.85
CA TYR A 181 -7.73 8.61 10.28
C TYR A 181 -8.97 8.47 11.16
N ARG A 182 -10.05 9.07 10.77
CA ARG A 182 -11.34 9.09 11.47
C ARG A 182 -12.44 8.74 10.47
N ASP A 183 -13.41 8.01 10.94
CA ASP A 183 -14.58 7.58 10.21
C ASP A 183 -15.84 8.25 10.77
N LEU A 184 -16.72 8.76 9.91
CA LEU A 184 -17.94 9.44 10.33
C LEU A 184 -19.06 8.47 10.71
N ASN A 185 -19.11 7.31 10.08
CA ASN A 185 -20.08 6.26 10.40
C ASN A 185 -19.56 5.26 11.44
N GLY A 186 -18.35 5.51 11.97
CA GLY A 186 -17.68 4.65 12.95
C GLY A 186 -17.01 3.44 12.31
N VAL A 187 -16.60 2.49 13.12
CA VAL A 187 -15.92 1.27 12.65
C VAL A 187 -16.86 0.48 11.74
N SER A 188 -16.56 0.45 10.45
CA SER A 188 -17.45 0.00 9.39
C SER A 188 -16.93 -1.16 8.57
N HIS A 189 -15.63 -1.50 8.71
CA HIS A 189 -14.98 -2.54 7.93
C HIS A 189 -14.50 -3.70 8.80
N PHE A 190 -14.63 -4.91 8.26
CA PHE A 190 -14.03 -6.13 8.78
C PHE A 190 -12.97 -6.62 7.80
N GLY A 191 -11.78 -6.96 8.32
CA GLY A 191 -10.69 -7.52 7.54
C GLY A 191 -10.15 -8.80 8.15
N ALA A 192 -9.65 -9.69 7.28
CA ALA A 192 -8.96 -10.91 7.67
C ALA A 192 -7.81 -11.23 6.71
N GLN A 193 -6.76 -11.87 7.20
CA GLN A 193 -5.63 -12.34 6.40
C GLN A 193 -5.20 -13.71 6.90
N LEU A 194 -5.15 -14.68 5.99
CA LEU A 194 -4.49 -15.95 6.22
C LEU A 194 -3.10 -15.90 5.59
N ALA A 195 -2.06 -16.01 6.41
CA ALA A 195 -0.67 -16.09 5.96
C ALA A 195 -0.16 -17.51 6.11
N VAL A 196 0.43 -18.05 5.03
CA VAL A 196 0.97 -19.41 4.99
C VAL A 196 2.32 -19.44 4.29
N GLU A 197 3.29 -20.15 4.88
CA GLU A 197 4.57 -20.50 4.26
C GLU A 197 4.59 -22.03 4.01
N PRO A 198 4.00 -22.51 2.88
CA PRO A 198 3.85 -23.95 2.64
C PRO A 198 5.20 -24.67 2.45
N ILE A 199 6.14 -23.99 1.82
CA ILE A 199 7.55 -24.43 1.68
C ILE A 199 8.46 -23.24 2.00
N ALA A 200 9.70 -23.51 2.36
CA ALA A 200 10.68 -22.46 2.68
C ALA A 200 10.83 -21.47 1.52
N GLY A 201 10.76 -20.18 1.83
CA GLY A 201 10.87 -19.08 0.87
C GLY A 201 9.61 -18.75 0.09
N LEU A 202 8.53 -19.57 0.16
CA LEU A 202 7.23 -19.26 -0.45
C LEU A 202 6.27 -18.71 0.62
N LYS A 203 6.04 -17.41 0.60
CA LYS A 203 5.06 -16.73 1.48
C LYS A 203 3.79 -16.45 0.70
N THR A 204 2.65 -16.84 1.25
CA THR A 204 1.34 -16.60 0.63
C THR A 204 0.41 -15.93 1.61
N TYR A 205 -0.40 -15.00 1.09
CA TYR A 205 -1.40 -14.25 1.86
C TYR A 205 -2.72 -14.27 1.10
N LEU A 206 -3.78 -14.69 1.79
CA LEU A 206 -5.14 -14.53 1.31
C LEU A 206 -5.80 -13.48 2.19
N ASN A 207 -6.18 -12.36 1.58
CA ASN A 207 -6.72 -11.19 2.24
C ASN A 207 -8.21 -11.04 1.93
N PHE A 208 -8.96 -10.63 2.92
CA PHE A 208 -10.38 -10.33 2.82
C PHE A 208 -10.65 -9.00 3.53
N LEU A 209 -11.32 -8.08 2.87
CA LEU A 209 -11.74 -6.82 3.46
C LEU A 209 -13.14 -6.47 2.95
N THR A 210 -14.07 -6.25 3.86
CA THR A 210 -15.45 -5.89 3.51
C THR A 210 -15.97 -4.83 4.45
N GLY A 211 -16.79 -3.92 3.93
CA GLY A 211 -17.35 -2.86 4.74
C GLY A 211 -18.30 -1.95 3.99
N SER A 212 -18.64 -0.85 4.63
CA SER A 212 -19.60 0.14 4.10
C SER A 212 -19.25 1.51 4.62
N SER A 213 -18.93 2.43 3.71
CA SER A 213 -18.84 3.86 4.02
C SER A 213 -20.22 4.50 4.16
N ALA A 214 -20.31 5.57 4.93
CA ALA A 214 -21.54 6.35 5.09
C ALA A 214 -21.93 7.18 3.86
N GLY A 215 -21.14 7.12 2.81
CA GLY A 215 -21.30 7.97 1.62
C GLY A 215 -20.27 9.11 1.61
N GLY A 216 -20.47 10.08 0.71
CA GLY A 216 -19.49 11.12 0.44
C GLY A 216 -18.39 10.63 -0.50
N GLU A 217 -17.24 11.28 -0.44
CA GLU A 217 -16.13 11.00 -1.35
C GLU A 217 -15.47 9.61 -1.15
N ASN A 218 -15.70 8.98 0.01
CA ASN A 218 -15.13 7.67 0.36
C ASN A 218 -16.06 6.48 0.06
N ASN A 219 -17.14 6.68 -0.67
CA ASN A 219 -18.07 5.60 -1.01
C ASN A 219 -17.40 4.45 -1.81
N TYR A 220 -16.25 4.70 -2.42
CA TYR A 220 -15.43 3.69 -3.08
C TYR A 220 -14.95 2.57 -2.15
N SER A 221 -14.92 2.79 -0.82
CA SER A 221 -14.58 1.74 0.15
C SER A 221 -15.76 0.82 0.51
N SER A 222 -16.98 1.13 0.05
CA SER A 222 -18.18 0.30 0.27
C SER A 222 -18.18 -0.91 -0.66
N GLY A 223 -17.74 -2.06 -0.17
CA GLY A 223 -17.65 -3.26 -0.99
C GLY A 223 -16.97 -4.44 -0.30
N THR A 224 -16.64 -5.43 -1.11
CA THR A 224 -15.91 -6.63 -0.68
C THR A 224 -14.71 -6.85 -1.58
N LEU A 225 -13.54 -6.91 -0.98
CA LEU A 225 -12.26 -7.16 -1.61
C LEU A 225 -11.72 -8.51 -1.17
N VAL A 226 -11.36 -9.33 -2.15
CA VAL A 226 -10.55 -10.54 -1.96
C VAL A 226 -9.25 -10.31 -2.70
N ASP A 227 -8.14 -10.52 -2.03
CA ASP A 227 -6.80 -10.31 -2.57
C ASP A 227 -5.90 -11.48 -2.23
N PHE A 228 -5.09 -11.89 -3.18
CA PHE A 228 -4.09 -12.93 -3.01
C PHE A 228 -2.72 -12.39 -3.38
N VAL A 229 -1.77 -12.57 -2.47
CA VAL A 229 -0.35 -12.25 -2.68
C VAL A 229 0.47 -13.50 -2.44
N ALA A 230 1.42 -13.77 -3.33
CA ALA A 230 2.46 -14.75 -3.09
C ALA A 230 3.82 -14.19 -3.48
N SER A 231 4.85 -14.51 -2.70
CA SER A 231 6.25 -14.20 -3.01
C SER A 231 7.10 -15.44 -2.77
N TYR A 232 7.94 -15.77 -3.74
CA TYR A 232 8.77 -16.96 -3.69
C TYR A 232 10.23 -16.64 -4.01
N GLU A 233 11.09 -16.89 -3.05
CA GLU A 233 12.54 -16.92 -3.23
C GLU A 233 12.95 -18.26 -3.88
N VAL A 234 12.79 -18.35 -5.22
CA VAL A 234 13.05 -19.58 -5.99
C VAL A 234 14.52 -20.00 -5.86
N SER A 235 15.40 -19.02 -5.79
CA SER A 235 16.84 -19.18 -5.54
C SER A 235 17.43 -17.89 -4.97
N SER A 236 18.69 -17.90 -4.57
CA SER A 236 19.42 -16.69 -4.15
C SER A 236 19.43 -15.56 -5.20
N LYS A 237 19.18 -15.90 -6.46
CA LYS A 237 19.19 -14.95 -7.58
C LYS A 237 17.82 -14.65 -8.15
N PHE A 238 16.87 -15.56 -8.02
CA PHE A 238 15.56 -15.42 -8.69
C PHE A 238 14.43 -15.39 -7.68
N ASN A 239 13.68 -14.29 -7.70
CA ASN A 239 12.47 -14.08 -6.91
C ASN A 239 11.27 -13.92 -7.86
N LEU A 240 10.15 -14.46 -7.45
CA LEU A 240 8.89 -14.35 -8.18
C LEU A 240 7.80 -13.93 -7.20
N ALA A 241 7.05 -12.88 -7.55
CA ALA A 241 5.86 -12.54 -6.78
C ALA A 241 4.63 -12.41 -7.69
N VAL A 242 3.46 -12.57 -7.12
CA VAL A 242 2.16 -12.38 -7.77
C VAL A 242 1.23 -11.66 -6.80
N ASN A 243 0.43 -10.76 -7.35
CA ASN A 243 -0.73 -10.18 -6.67
C ASN A 243 -1.95 -10.35 -7.59
N ALA A 244 -3.07 -10.79 -7.04
CA ALA A 244 -4.34 -10.88 -7.74
C ALA A 244 -5.45 -10.42 -6.82
N ALA A 245 -6.36 -9.58 -7.32
CA ALA A 245 -7.44 -9.02 -6.51
C ALA A 245 -8.75 -8.99 -7.29
N ASP A 246 -9.84 -9.15 -6.57
CA ASP A 246 -11.22 -8.90 -7.01
C ASP A 246 -11.92 -8.03 -5.98
N TYR A 247 -12.38 -6.88 -6.40
CA TYR A 247 -13.18 -5.98 -5.60
C TYR A 247 -14.56 -5.78 -6.23
N THR A 248 -15.60 -5.92 -5.44
CA THR A 248 -16.98 -5.68 -5.84
C THR A 248 -17.59 -4.60 -4.97
N PHE A 249 -18.04 -3.49 -5.58
CA PHE A 249 -18.79 -2.45 -4.89
C PHE A 249 -20.15 -2.98 -4.42
N LYS A 250 -20.69 -2.40 -3.34
CA LYS A 250 -22.07 -2.70 -2.89
C LYS A 250 -23.12 -2.17 -3.86
N SER A 251 -22.83 -1.06 -4.54
CA SER A 251 -23.72 -0.47 -5.53
C SER A 251 -23.71 -1.29 -6.82
N ASP A 252 -22.67 -1.13 -7.60
CA ASP A 252 -22.41 -1.85 -8.86
C ASP A 252 -20.96 -1.54 -9.30
N GLY A 253 -20.35 -2.45 -10.08
CA GLY A 253 -18.98 -2.27 -10.54
C GLY A 253 -17.95 -2.81 -9.57
N GLY A 254 -16.77 -2.21 -9.60
CA GLY A 254 -15.57 -2.67 -8.90
C GLY A 254 -14.41 -2.88 -9.85
N TYR A 255 -13.47 -3.75 -9.49
CA TYR A 255 -12.35 -4.11 -10.35
C TYR A 255 -11.86 -5.52 -10.07
N TYR A 256 -11.11 -6.07 -11.01
CA TYR A 256 -10.27 -7.24 -10.78
C TYR A 256 -9.00 -7.17 -11.63
N GLY A 257 -7.99 -7.87 -11.21
CA GLY A 257 -6.73 -7.91 -11.94
C GLY A 257 -5.71 -8.82 -11.31
N ALA A 258 -4.59 -8.96 -12.01
CA ALA A 258 -3.41 -9.67 -11.52
C ALA A 258 -2.14 -9.05 -12.06
N ALA A 259 -1.08 -9.09 -11.24
CA ALA A 259 0.26 -8.67 -11.62
C ALA A 259 1.29 -9.71 -11.22
N LEU A 260 2.29 -9.93 -12.09
CA LEU A 260 3.38 -10.87 -11.90
C LEU A 260 4.70 -10.11 -11.89
N TYR A 261 5.59 -10.45 -10.95
CA TYR A 261 6.84 -9.73 -10.67
C TYR A 261 8.05 -10.68 -10.64
N PRO A 262 8.54 -11.18 -11.78
CA PRO A 262 9.83 -11.88 -11.82
C PRO A 262 10.99 -10.90 -11.64
N GLN A 263 11.94 -11.24 -10.76
CA GLN A 263 13.10 -10.43 -10.42
C GLN A 263 14.35 -11.30 -10.42
N TYR A 264 15.45 -10.80 -10.98
CA TYR A 264 16.71 -11.51 -11.07
C TYR A 264 17.88 -10.66 -10.57
N ASN A 265 18.57 -11.13 -9.54
CA ASN A 265 19.76 -10.53 -8.99
C ASN A 265 20.97 -10.94 -9.84
N ILE A 266 21.49 -10.02 -10.67
CA ILE A 266 22.68 -10.26 -11.50
C ILE A 266 23.91 -10.30 -10.60
N THR A 267 23.99 -9.33 -9.67
CA THR A 267 24.99 -9.23 -8.59
C THR A 267 24.29 -8.76 -7.32
N ASP A 268 25.01 -8.62 -6.21
CA ASP A 268 24.47 -8.07 -4.96
C ASP A 268 24.01 -6.61 -5.11
N ASN A 269 24.58 -5.89 -6.09
CA ASN A 269 24.28 -4.47 -6.33
C ASN A 269 23.45 -4.21 -7.58
N VAL A 270 23.21 -5.22 -8.41
CA VAL A 270 22.49 -5.07 -9.69
C VAL A 270 21.42 -6.14 -9.80
N ALA A 271 20.19 -5.70 -9.94
CA ALA A 271 19.05 -6.57 -10.20
C ALA A 271 18.21 -6.04 -11.36
N VAL A 272 17.53 -6.92 -12.06
CA VAL A 272 16.53 -6.58 -13.10
C VAL A 272 15.21 -7.25 -12.75
N GLY A 273 14.10 -6.64 -13.13
CA GLY A 273 12.76 -7.17 -12.89
C GLY A 273 11.77 -6.72 -13.93
N LEU A 274 10.78 -7.55 -14.13
CA LEU A 274 9.63 -7.27 -14.96
C LEU A 274 8.37 -7.20 -14.07
N ARG A 275 7.40 -6.39 -14.48
CA ARG A 275 6.02 -6.49 -14.04
C ARG A 275 5.14 -6.63 -15.27
N GLY A 276 4.36 -7.70 -15.32
CA GLY A 276 3.25 -7.84 -16.26
C GLY A 276 1.94 -7.75 -15.50
N GLU A 277 1.05 -6.86 -15.91
CA GLU A 277 -0.21 -6.60 -15.23
C GLU A 277 -1.39 -6.67 -16.19
N TYR A 278 -2.48 -7.25 -15.70
CA TYR A 278 -3.81 -7.14 -16.26
C TYR A 278 -4.73 -6.53 -15.21
N PHE A 279 -5.47 -5.48 -15.58
CA PHE A 279 -6.42 -4.81 -14.72
C PHE A 279 -7.70 -4.49 -15.48
N LYS A 280 -8.85 -4.75 -14.88
CA LYS A 280 -10.14 -4.41 -15.46
C LYS A 280 -11.07 -3.81 -14.43
N ASN A 281 -11.64 -2.64 -14.74
CA ASN A 281 -12.84 -2.15 -14.08
C ASN A 281 -14.02 -3.02 -14.49
N LYS A 282 -14.87 -3.42 -13.55
CA LYS A 282 -16.10 -4.17 -13.85
C LYS A 282 -17.08 -3.27 -14.58
N ASP A 283 -17.87 -3.86 -15.46
CA ASP A 283 -18.92 -3.15 -16.16
C ASP A 283 -19.97 -2.64 -15.14
N ILE A 284 -20.54 -1.49 -15.40
CA ILE A 284 -21.57 -0.86 -14.56
C ILE A 284 -22.91 -1.00 -15.28
N LYS A 285 -23.94 -1.47 -14.58
CA LYS A 285 -25.28 -1.59 -15.12
C LYS A 285 -25.89 -0.21 -15.34
N SER A 286 -26.48 0.00 -16.51
CA SER A 286 -27.22 1.24 -16.77
C SER A 286 -28.60 1.17 -16.11
N GLU A 287 -28.93 2.16 -15.30
CA GLU A 287 -30.22 2.25 -14.63
C GLU A 287 -31.38 2.55 -15.60
N ASP A 288 -31.09 3.12 -16.77
CA ASP A 288 -32.07 3.48 -17.81
C ASP A 288 -32.33 2.37 -18.81
N GLY A 289 -31.67 1.21 -18.68
CA GLY A 289 -31.82 0.07 -19.60
C GLY A 289 -31.14 0.26 -20.96
N ALA A 290 -30.27 1.26 -21.11
CA ALA A 290 -29.51 1.50 -22.36
C ALA A 290 -28.39 0.49 -22.63
N GLY A 291 -28.21 -0.48 -21.73
CA GLY A 291 -27.13 -1.48 -21.77
C GLY A 291 -26.01 -1.16 -20.77
N ASP A 292 -25.21 -2.15 -20.44
CA ASP A 292 -24.10 -2.00 -19.50
C ASP A 292 -23.05 -1.04 -20.05
N ILE A 293 -22.47 -0.23 -19.17
CA ILE A 293 -21.32 0.64 -19.46
C ILE A 293 -20.05 -0.19 -19.26
N PRO A 294 -19.31 -0.51 -20.34
CA PRO A 294 -18.12 -1.34 -20.25
C PRO A 294 -17.03 -0.69 -19.41
N GLY A 295 -16.44 -1.43 -18.49
CA GLY A 295 -15.28 -1.02 -17.73
C GLY A 295 -13.99 -0.99 -18.57
N ALA A 296 -13.07 -0.10 -18.23
CA ALA A 296 -11.76 -0.06 -18.87
C ALA A 296 -10.96 -1.33 -18.56
N GLU A 297 -10.26 -1.83 -19.58
CA GLU A 297 -9.38 -3.00 -19.51
C GLU A 297 -7.97 -2.58 -19.89
N LEU A 298 -7.04 -2.76 -18.97
CA LEU A 298 -5.65 -2.32 -19.12
C LEU A 298 -4.70 -3.51 -19.01
N THR A 299 -3.68 -3.50 -19.87
CA THR A 299 -2.51 -4.35 -19.73
C THR A 299 -1.26 -3.48 -19.65
N ALA A 300 -0.36 -3.78 -18.73
CA ALA A 300 0.85 -3.00 -18.55
C ALA A 300 2.07 -3.91 -18.42
N PHE A 301 3.18 -3.48 -19.05
CA PHE A 301 4.47 -4.13 -18.94
C PHE A 301 5.51 -3.12 -18.49
N THR A 302 6.21 -3.45 -17.41
CA THR A 302 7.24 -2.60 -16.82
C THR A 302 8.54 -3.39 -16.71
N LEU A 303 9.63 -2.85 -17.25
CA LEU A 303 10.98 -3.35 -17.07
C LEU A 303 11.77 -2.35 -16.23
N SER A 304 12.34 -2.80 -15.11
CA SER A 304 13.16 -1.95 -14.27
C SER A 304 14.49 -2.62 -13.92
N ALA A 305 15.49 -1.83 -13.62
CA ALA A 305 16.69 -2.29 -12.94
C ALA A 305 16.85 -1.57 -11.60
N LYS A 306 17.44 -2.25 -10.61
CA LYS A 306 17.91 -1.65 -9.35
C LYS A 306 19.42 -1.65 -9.33
N LEU A 307 20.02 -0.46 -9.21
CA LEU A 307 21.45 -0.25 -9.12
C LEU A 307 21.77 0.36 -7.75
N LYS A 308 22.38 -0.42 -6.86
CA LYS A 308 22.62 -0.06 -5.46
C LYS A 308 24.03 0.50 -5.26
N TYR A 309 24.13 1.63 -4.56
CA TYR A 309 25.37 2.30 -4.19
C TYR A 309 25.26 2.77 -2.73
N GLY A 310 25.62 1.90 -1.78
CA GLY A 310 25.36 2.18 -0.36
C GLY A 310 23.87 2.34 -0.07
N GLY A 311 23.47 3.45 0.55
CA GLY A 311 22.07 3.77 0.79
C GLY A 311 21.30 4.30 -0.43
N LEU A 312 21.98 4.56 -1.56
CA LEU A 312 21.35 5.06 -2.80
C LEU A 312 20.99 3.89 -3.71
N VAL A 313 19.80 3.92 -4.28
CA VAL A 313 19.31 3.02 -5.33
C VAL A 313 18.85 3.85 -6.52
N LEU A 314 19.42 3.58 -7.70
CA LEU A 314 18.93 4.10 -8.98
C LEU A 314 17.99 3.07 -9.60
N ILE A 315 16.84 3.53 -10.10
CA ILE A 315 15.82 2.68 -10.71
C ILE A 315 15.47 3.23 -12.09
N PRO A 316 16.24 2.92 -13.14
CA PRO A 316 15.79 3.13 -14.52
C PRO A 316 14.64 2.17 -14.83
N GLU A 317 13.62 2.69 -15.53
CA GLU A 317 12.40 1.97 -15.84
C GLU A 317 11.88 2.30 -17.24
N LEU A 318 11.40 1.29 -17.94
CA LEU A 318 10.62 1.42 -19.18
C LEU A 318 9.24 0.80 -18.93
N ARG A 319 8.18 1.48 -19.35
CA ARG A 319 6.80 1.01 -19.19
C ARG A 319 6.00 1.20 -20.47
N MET A 320 5.14 0.23 -20.78
CA MET A 320 4.21 0.22 -21.91
C MET A 320 2.84 -0.24 -21.41
N ASP A 321 1.83 0.59 -21.64
CA ASP A 321 0.46 0.32 -21.24
C ASP A 321 -0.46 0.30 -22.47
N HIS A 322 -1.46 -0.58 -22.41
CA HIS A 322 -2.55 -0.67 -23.39
C HIS A 322 -3.89 -0.55 -22.67
N ASP A 323 -4.76 0.33 -23.19
CA ASP A 323 -6.13 0.54 -22.71
C ASP A 323 -7.10 0.32 -23.87
N ASN A 324 -8.05 -0.62 -23.72
CA ASN A 324 -9.03 -0.95 -24.75
C ASN A 324 -10.00 0.22 -25.06
N GLN A 325 -10.15 1.17 -24.15
CA GLN A 325 -11.05 2.33 -24.28
C GLN A 325 -10.36 3.59 -24.84
N LYS A 326 -9.09 3.49 -25.28
CA LYS A 326 -8.31 4.62 -25.80
C LYS A 326 -8.15 5.75 -24.77
N GLY A 327 -7.86 5.41 -23.53
CA GLY A 327 -7.67 6.37 -22.44
C GLY A 327 -6.39 7.23 -22.54
N PHE A 328 -5.55 7.03 -23.56
CA PHE A 328 -4.32 7.77 -23.77
C PHE A 328 -4.43 8.75 -24.95
N LEU A 329 -3.52 9.74 -24.99
CA LEU A 329 -3.43 10.73 -26.05
C LEU A 329 -2.15 10.56 -26.86
N LYS A 330 -2.23 10.81 -28.16
CA LYS A 330 -1.05 10.95 -29.05
C LYS A 330 -0.32 12.26 -28.77
N SER A 331 0.81 12.45 -29.46
CA SER A 331 1.67 13.62 -29.32
C SER A 331 1.03 14.96 -29.70
N ASP A 332 -0.10 14.94 -30.40
CA ASP A 332 -0.91 16.12 -30.71
C ASP A 332 -1.76 16.60 -29.49
N GLY A 333 -1.83 15.80 -28.41
CA GLY A 333 -2.60 16.10 -27.21
C GLY A 333 -4.12 16.03 -27.38
N ILE A 334 -4.60 15.54 -28.54
CA ILE A 334 -6.03 15.53 -28.90
C ILE A 334 -6.47 14.15 -29.33
N THR A 335 -5.68 13.46 -30.17
CA THR A 335 -6.05 12.17 -30.74
C THR A 335 -5.94 11.05 -29.69
N ALA A 336 -7.07 10.43 -29.35
CA ALA A 336 -7.10 9.30 -28.43
C ALA A 336 -6.41 8.06 -29.03
N THR A 337 -5.73 7.30 -28.17
CA THR A 337 -5.00 6.07 -28.54
C THR A 337 -5.11 5.02 -27.44
N THR A 338 -4.96 3.75 -27.84
CA THR A 338 -4.96 2.61 -26.91
C THR A 338 -3.59 2.35 -26.28
N GLN A 339 -2.53 3.02 -26.71
CA GLN A 339 -1.17 2.72 -26.25
C GLN A 339 -0.48 3.95 -25.72
N ALA A 340 0.26 3.76 -24.63
CA ALA A 340 1.19 4.73 -24.07
C ALA A 340 2.49 4.04 -23.68
N SER A 341 3.59 4.78 -23.70
CA SER A 341 4.87 4.28 -23.26
C SER A 341 5.73 5.40 -22.69
N GLN A 342 6.54 5.05 -21.68
CA GLN A 342 7.37 6.00 -20.98
C GLN A 342 8.72 5.37 -20.56
N ALA A 343 9.69 6.25 -20.35
CA ALA A 343 10.92 5.96 -19.64
C ALA A 343 11.00 6.80 -18.36
N SER A 344 11.55 6.26 -17.31
CA SER A 344 11.83 7.01 -16.09
C SER A 344 13.13 6.56 -15.45
N ILE A 345 13.66 7.40 -14.58
CA ILE A 345 14.76 7.09 -13.67
C ILE A 345 14.43 7.69 -12.31
N ALA A 346 14.49 6.86 -11.28
CA ALA A 346 14.30 7.32 -9.91
C ALA A 346 15.60 7.18 -9.10
N PHE A 347 15.76 8.09 -8.14
CA PHE A 347 16.82 8.11 -7.15
C PHE A 347 16.16 7.92 -5.79
N VAL A 348 16.40 6.79 -5.14
CA VAL A 348 15.85 6.45 -3.83
C VAL A 348 17.02 6.31 -2.86
N TYR A 349 17.02 7.13 -1.81
CA TYR A 349 18.00 7.04 -0.73
C TYR A 349 17.31 6.59 0.55
N SER A 350 17.91 5.68 1.30
CA SER A 350 17.40 5.22 2.59
C SER A 350 18.52 4.91 3.59
N PHE A 351 18.25 5.10 4.88
CA PHE A 351 19.14 4.78 6.00
C PHE A 351 18.39 4.20 7.19
#